data_57a6ba4c945574f392336341cab3b1d7
#
_entry.id   57a6ba4c945574f392336341cab3b1d7
#
_cell.length_a   1.000
_cell.length_b   1.000
_cell.length_c   1.000
_cell.angle_alpha   90.00
_cell.angle_beta   90.00
_cell.angle_gamma   90.00
#
_symmetry.space_group_name_H-M   'P 1'
#
loop_
_entity.id
_entity.type
_entity.pdbx_description
1 polymer ?
#
loop_
_entity_poly.entity_id
_entity_poly.type
_entity_poly.pdbx_seq_one_letter_code
_entity_poly.pdbx_strand_id
1 'polypeptide(L)'
;MIFNKLKRNLVTIPSRFMKRKPMNQDEPMLAQLNQIEWVECEDVYKPTEKPIKEFLAERKVYFTYTQVYILQSALTALTNHLEANTSVEQGGILFGQAYHDSEHGIYVEITAAVPAPATIGTGAHLEFTPDSWQGIMDYSKSTHPEANIVGWYHSHPNIGVFMSGTDMRTQRAFFYHPWCVSIVCDPVRREIGCFLGEEAKRVQAVKSEPILLMK
;
A
#
# COMPACT_ATOMS: atom_id res chain seq x y z
N MET A 1 -25.14 26.07 1.92
CA MET A 1 -24.23 25.71 3.02
C MET A 1 -24.08 24.18 3.15
N ILE A 2 -23.91 23.44 2.03
CA ILE A 2 -23.91 21.96 1.97
C ILE A 2 -22.65 21.43 1.22
N PHE A 3 -21.77 22.30 0.72
CA PHE A 3 -20.63 21.87 -0.12
C PHE A 3 -19.31 21.56 0.61
N ASN A 4 -19.27 21.66 1.94
CA ASN A 4 -18.00 21.54 2.70
C ASN A 4 -17.80 20.20 3.44
N LYS A 5 -18.67 19.20 3.24
CA LYS A 5 -18.53 17.89 3.93
C LYS A 5 -18.00 16.75 3.06
N LEU A 6 -17.79 16.98 1.77
CA LEU A 6 -17.36 15.94 0.81
C LEU A 6 -15.83 15.89 0.56
N LYS A 7 -15.04 16.76 1.20
CA LYS A 7 -13.58 16.81 1.00
C LYS A 7 -12.75 15.94 1.95
N ARG A 8 -13.36 15.15 2.85
CA ARG A 8 -12.62 14.42 3.89
C ARG A 8 -12.33 12.94 3.60
N ASN A 9 -12.79 12.38 2.50
CA ASN A 9 -12.63 10.95 2.20
C ASN A 9 -11.89 10.71 0.87
N LEU A 10 -10.91 11.52 0.55
CA LEU A 10 -10.00 11.20 -0.56
C LEU A 10 -8.92 10.27 -0.01
N VAL A 11 -9.05 8.99 -0.35
CA VAL A 11 -7.93 8.04 -0.26
C VAL A 11 -6.73 8.71 -0.94
N THR A 12 -5.63 8.84 -0.21
CA THR A 12 -4.43 9.49 -0.73
C THR A 12 -3.85 8.65 -1.85
N ILE A 13 -4.04 9.11 -3.06
CA ILE A 13 -3.47 8.52 -4.26
C ILE A 13 -2.04 9.04 -4.40
N PRO A 14 -1.06 8.20 -4.75
CA PRO A 14 0.28 8.67 -5.09
C PRO A 14 0.20 9.80 -6.11
N SER A 15 1.10 10.79 -6.05
CA SER A 15 1.05 12.05 -6.80
C SER A 15 1.05 11.95 -8.34
N ARG A 16 1.09 10.72 -8.89
CA ARG A 16 0.98 10.48 -10.33
C ARG A 16 -0.07 9.41 -10.60
N PHE A 17 -1.29 9.83 -10.90
CA PHE A 17 -2.36 8.92 -11.27
C PHE A 17 -2.78 9.12 -12.74
N MET A 18 -2.95 7.99 -13.46
CA MET A 18 -3.51 8.01 -14.80
C MET A 18 -5.03 8.15 -14.76
N LYS A 19 -5.58 9.29 -15.20
CA LYS A 19 -7.01 9.37 -15.57
C LYS A 19 -7.15 9.05 -17.06
N ARG A 20 -7.93 8.03 -17.39
CA ARG A 20 -8.41 7.87 -18.77
C ARG A 20 -9.61 8.78 -19.00
N LYS A 21 -9.61 9.55 -20.09
CA LYS A 21 -10.86 10.09 -20.65
C LYS A 21 -11.76 8.93 -21.05
N PRO A 22 -13.11 9.09 -21.01
CA PRO A 22 -14.01 8.07 -21.50
C PRO A 22 -13.61 7.67 -22.93
N MET A 23 -13.41 6.38 -23.13
CA MET A 23 -12.94 5.81 -24.42
C MET A 23 -13.99 6.09 -25.51
N ASN A 24 -13.55 6.74 -26.58
CA ASN A 24 -14.28 6.74 -27.83
C ASN A 24 -13.95 5.43 -28.55
N GLN A 25 -14.95 4.56 -28.77
CA GLN A 25 -14.79 3.22 -29.31
C GLN A 25 -14.27 3.21 -30.77
N ASP A 26 -14.25 4.37 -31.46
CA ASP A 26 -13.88 4.51 -32.85
C ASP A 26 -12.46 5.05 -33.10
N GLU A 27 -11.66 5.29 -32.05
CA GLU A 27 -10.29 5.79 -32.21
C GLU A 27 -9.25 4.66 -32.26
N PRO A 28 -8.22 4.77 -33.14
CA PRO A 28 -7.12 3.80 -33.17
C PRO A 28 -6.39 3.71 -31.83
N MET A 29 -5.98 2.50 -31.43
CA MET A 29 -5.35 2.20 -30.14
C MET A 29 -4.15 3.12 -29.80
N LEU A 30 -3.36 3.57 -30.80
CA LEU A 30 -2.26 4.53 -30.62
C LEU A 30 -2.72 5.95 -30.26
N ALA A 31 -3.90 6.39 -30.75
CA ALA A 31 -4.46 7.68 -30.38
C ALA A 31 -5.03 7.67 -28.95
N GLN A 32 -5.49 6.51 -28.46
CA GLN A 32 -5.97 6.33 -27.09
C GLN A 32 -4.84 6.40 -26.06
N LEU A 33 -3.62 5.99 -26.39
CA LEU A 33 -2.44 6.10 -25.53
C LEU A 33 -2.01 7.55 -25.28
N ASN A 34 -2.28 8.46 -26.23
CA ASN A 34 -1.99 9.88 -26.09
C ASN A 34 -3.04 10.66 -25.30
N GLN A 35 -4.13 10.01 -24.85
CA GLN A 35 -5.18 10.61 -24.01
C GLN A 35 -4.96 10.37 -22.52
N ILE A 36 -3.80 9.87 -22.14
CA ILE A 36 -3.42 9.70 -20.70
C ILE A 36 -3.07 11.07 -20.16
N GLU A 37 -3.94 11.61 -19.34
CA GLU A 37 -3.71 12.86 -18.63
C GLU A 37 -3.12 12.53 -17.24
N TRP A 38 -1.91 12.97 -17.01
CA TRP A 38 -1.26 12.86 -15.71
C TRP A 38 -1.81 13.98 -14.80
N VAL A 39 -2.55 13.63 -13.79
CA VAL A 39 -3.03 14.59 -12.80
C VAL A 39 -2.06 14.54 -11.61
N GLU A 40 -1.33 15.65 -11.40
CA GLU A 40 -0.65 15.85 -10.12
C GLU A 40 -1.69 16.10 -9.04
N CYS A 41 -1.66 15.29 -8.00
CA CYS A 41 -2.51 15.49 -6.84
C CYS A 41 -1.82 16.52 -5.94
N GLU A 42 -2.34 17.75 -5.88
CA GLU A 42 -1.79 18.83 -5.05
C GLU A 42 -1.97 18.59 -3.53
N ASP A 43 -2.89 17.72 -3.14
CA ASP A 43 -3.11 17.34 -1.75
C ASP A 43 -2.14 16.23 -1.33
N VAL A 44 -0.92 16.59 -1.03
CA VAL A 44 0.05 15.68 -0.41
C VAL A 44 -0.49 15.28 0.97
N TYR A 45 -0.75 14.00 1.16
CA TYR A 45 -1.11 13.47 2.47
C TYR A 45 0.01 13.78 3.47
N LYS A 46 -0.36 14.44 4.55
CA LYS A 46 0.56 14.68 5.66
C LYS A 46 0.29 13.68 6.77
N PRO A 47 1.31 12.99 7.28
CA PRO A 47 1.14 12.14 8.44
C PRO A 47 0.50 12.90 9.61
N THR A 48 -0.42 12.24 10.30
CA THR A 48 -1.02 12.79 11.51
C THR A 48 0.00 12.82 12.62
N GLU A 49 0.15 13.97 13.30
CA GLU A 49 0.99 14.07 14.49
C GLU A 49 0.38 13.23 15.61
N LYS A 50 1.09 12.19 16.06
CA LYS A 50 0.68 11.34 17.15
C LYS A 50 1.90 10.79 17.90
N PRO A 51 1.98 10.98 19.22
CA PRO A 51 3.08 10.45 20.01
C PRO A 51 3.13 8.93 19.96
N ILE A 52 4.32 8.37 19.67
CA ILE A 52 4.49 6.91 19.58
C ILE A 52 4.12 6.19 20.86
N LYS A 53 4.35 6.80 22.02
CA LYS A 53 3.99 6.22 23.34
C LYS A 53 2.48 6.05 23.49
N GLU A 54 1.70 7.00 23.01
CA GLU A 54 0.24 6.93 22.98
C GLU A 54 -0.23 5.81 22.05
N PHE A 55 0.31 5.74 20.85
CA PHE A 55 0.01 4.67 19.90
C PHE A 55 0.33 3.28 20.45
N LEU A 56 1.52 3.09 21.03
CA LEU A 56 1.92 1.81 21.63
C LEU A 56 0.98 1.38 22.77
N ALA A 57 0.56 2.33 23.63
CA ALA A 57 -0.38 2.07 24.71
C ALA A 57 -1.75 1.64 24.17
N GLU A 58 -2.27 2.32 23.15
CA GLU A 58 -3.54 1.98 22.51
C GLU A 58 -3.50 0.60 21.84
N ARG A 59 -2.36 0.20 21.29
CA ARG A 59 -2.18 -1.08 20.60
C ARG A 59 -1.64 -2.18 21.49
N LYS A 60 -1.45 -1.92 22.79
CA LYS A 60 -0.88 -2.88 23.77
C LYS A 60 0.45 -3.47 23.28
N VAL A 61 1.26 -2.67 22.62
CA VAL A 61 2.60 -3.05 22.16
C VAL A 61 3.60 -2.54 23.19
N TYR A 62 4.39 -3.44 23.77
CA TYR A 62 5.31 -3.13 24.87
C TYR A 62 6.78 -3.23 24.46
N PHE A 63 7.06 -3.10 23.18
CA PHE A 63 8.40 -3.31 22.65
C PHE A 63 9.12 -2.04 22.28
N THR A 64 10.40 -2.19 21.97
CA THR A 64 11.23 -1.13 21.40
C THR A 64 10.54 -0.52 20.20
N TYR A 65 10.61 0.79 20.07
CA TYR A 65 10.09 1.52 18.93
C TYR A 65 10.51 0.87 17.60
N THR A 66 9.55 0.72 16.71
CA THR A 66 9.75 0.34 15.31
C THR A 66 8.95 1.27 14.41
N GLN A 67 9.30 1.34 13.14
CA GLN A 67 8.65 2.23 12.19
C GLN A 67 7.40 1.62 11.54
N VAL A 68 7.23 0.30 11.58
CA VAL A 68 6.10 -0.38 10.91
C VAL A 68 5.38 -1.30 11.87
N TYR A 69 4.08 -1.11 11.95
CA TYR A 69 3.14 -1.91 12.74
C TYR A 69 2.11 -2.51 11.77
N ILE A 70 1.83 -3.81 11.89
CA ILE A 70 0.86 -4.49 11.04
C ILE A 70 -0.16 -5.24 11.89
N LEU A 71 -1.45 -5.03 11.61
CA LEU A 71 -2.51 -5.82 12.24
C LEU A 71 -2.40 -7.28 11.83
N GLN A 72 -2.67 -8.19 12.77
CA GLN A 72 -2.66 -9.63 12.48
C GLN A 72 -3.60 -10.00 11.34
N SER A 73 -4.77 -9.35 11.26
CA SER A 73 -5.73 -9.55 10.16
C SER A 73 -5.15 -9.18 8.80
N ALA A 74 -4.44 -8.05 8.70
CA ALA A 74 -3.80 -7.62 7.47
C ALA A 74 -2.66 -8.57 7.07
N LEU A 75 -1.85 -8.99 8.04
CA LEU A 75 -0.77 -9.97 7.79
C LEU A 75 -1.35 -11.30 7.31
N THR A 76 -2.41 -11.79 7.93
CA THR A 76 -3.09 -13.03 7.53
C THR A 76 -3.68 -12.90 6.12
N ALA A 77 -4.33 -11.78 5.80
CA ALA A 77 -4.92 -11.55 4.48
C ALA A 77 -3.86 -11.58 3.38
N LEU A 78 -2.73 -10.89 3.56
CA LEU A 78 -1.67 -10.88 2.55
C LEU A 78 -0.99 -12.26 2.41
N THR A 79 -0.72 -12.97 3.50
CA THR A 79 -0.08 -14.29 3.41
C THR A 79 -0.97 -15.31 2.73
N ASN A 80 -2.26 -15.37 3.10
CA ASN A 80 -3.24 -16.25 2.44
C ASN A 80 -3.34 -15.96 0.92
N HIS A 81 -3.35 -14.67 0.54
CA HIS A 81 -3.37 -14.29 -0.87
C HIS A 81 -2.13 -14.80 -1.60
N LEU A 82 -0.93 -14.54 -1.06
CA LEU A 82 0.33 -14.89 -1.72
C LEU A 82 0.60 -16.40 -1.74
N GLU A 83 0.05 -17.16 -0.80
CA GLU A 83 0.13 -18.62 -0.75
C GLU A 83 -0.87 -19.31 -1.70
N ALA A 84 -1.92 -18.61 -2.14
CA ALA A 84 -2.95 -19.17 -2.99
C ALA A 84 -2.44 -19.61 -4.37
N ASN A 85 -1.40 -18.94 -4.90
CA ASN A 85 -0.74 -19.32 -6.13
C ASN A 85 0.75 -18.98 -6.07
N THR A 86 1.59 -20.00 -6.00
CA THR A 86 3.06 -19.84 -5.94
C THR A 86 3.76 -20.05 -7.29
N SER A 87 3.02 -20.17 -8.39
CA SER A 87 3.60 -20.33 -9.74
C SER A 87 3.89 -18.99 -10.42
N VAL A 88 3.31 -17.91 -9.95
CA VAL A 88 3.51 -16.54 -10.44
C VAL A 88 3.61 -15.58 -9.28
N GLU A 89 4.22 -14.41 -9.51
CA GLU A 89 4.19 -13.32 -8.55
C GLU A 89 2.77 -12.78 -8.42
N GLN A 90 2.34 -12.58 -7.20
CA GLN A 90 1.08 -11.95 -6.82
C GLN A 90 1.36 -10.73 -5.97
N GLY A 91 0.43 -9.80 -5.93
CA GLY A 91 0.59 -8.63 -5.10
C GLY A 91 -0.69 -7.87 -4.85
N GLY A 92 -0.57 -6.81 -4.06
CA GLY A 92 -1.69 -5.98 -3.67
C GLY A 92 -1.24 -4.73 -2.95
N ILE A 93 -2.22 -4.00 -2.43
CA ILE A 93 -2.03 -2.70 -1.80
C ILE A 93 -2.23 -2.81 -0.30
N LEU A 94 -1.40 -2.07 0.43
CA LEU A 94 -1.46 -1.93 1.88
C LEU A 94 -2.19 -0.64 2.24
N PHE A 95 -3.18 -0.76 3.10
CA PHE A 95 -3.96 0.35 3.63
C PHE A 95 -3.70 0.53 5.12
N GLY A 96 -3.77 1.77 5.58
CA GLY A 96 -3.55 2.09 6.97
C GLY A 96 -3.39 3.58 7.21
N GLN A 97 -2.56 3.92 8.19
CA GLN A 97 -2.28 5.30 8.57
C GLN A 97 -0.77 5.52 8.75
N ALA A 98 -0.31 6.68 8.36
CA ALA A 98 1.03 7.14 8.68
C ALA A 98 0.95 8.22 9.77
N TYR A 99 1.89 8.17 10.70
CA TYR A 99 1.98 9.08 11.82
C TYR A 99 3.37 9.73 11.85
N HIS A 100 3.42 10.91 12.43
CA HIS A 100 4.65 11.60 12.74
C HIS A 100 4.73 11.82 14.26
N ASP A 101 5.82 11.41 14.85
CA ASP A 101 6.18 11.68 16.24
C ASP A 101 7.33 12.66 16.25
N SER A 102 7.24 13.73 17.08
CA SER A 102 8.24 14.80 17.10
C SER A 102 9.62 14.33 17.61
N GLU A 103 9.66 13.25 18.40
CA GLU A 103 10.90 12.69 18.95
C GLU A 103 11.45 11.54 18.09
N HIS A 104 10.55 10.71 17.51
CA HIS A 104 10.92 9.46 16.86
C HIS A 104 10.74 9.48 15.33
N GLY A 105 10.11 10.52 14.78
CA GLY A 105 9.86 10.66 13.35
C GLY A 105 8.66 9.86 12.84
N ILE A 106 8.74 9.38 11.59
CA ILE A 106 7.62 8.73 10.91
C ILE A 106 7.49 7.27 11.33
N TYR A 107 6.25 6.85 11.58
CA TYR A 107 5.88 5.45 11.72
C TYR A 107 4.53 5.16 11.04
N VAL A 108 4.27 3.90 10.72
CA VAL A 108 3.15 3.48 9.88
C VAL A 108 2.41 2.31 10.53
N GLU A 109 1.09 2.38 10.54
CA GLU A 109 0.23 1.26 10.89
C GLU A 109 -0.45 0.72 9.62
N ILE A 110 -0.27 -0.56 9.33
CA ILE A 110 -0.95 -1.28 8.26
C ILE A 110 -2.18 -1.97 8.86
N THR A 111 -3.36 -1.55 8.43
CA THR A 111 -4.64 -2.06 8.95
C THR A 111 -5.34 -3.03 8.01
N ALA A 112 -5.04 -2.97 6.70
CA ALA A 112 -5.58 -3.88 5.72
C ALA A 112 -4.59 -4.16 4.59
N ALA A 113 -4.73 -5.34 3.98
CA ALA A 113 -4.04 -5.74 2.76
C ALA A 113 -5.09 -6.21 1.75
N VAL A 114 -5.08 -5.60 0.57
CA VAL A 114 -6.08 -5.83 -0.47
C VAL A 114 -5.39 -6.38 -1.70
N PRO A 115 -5.78 -7.59 -2.18
CA PRO A 115 -5.28 -8.12 -3.44
C PRO A 115 -5.53 -7.16 -4.59
N ALA A 116 -4.55 -7.00 -5.48
CA ALA A 116 -4.72 -6.24 -6.70
C ALA A 116 -5.28 -7.16 -7.81
N PRO A 117 -6.54 -7.00 -8.21
CA PRO A 117 -7.09 -7.77 -9.32
C PRO A 117 -6.43 -7.33 -10.64
N ALA A 118 -6.40 -8.24 -11.61
CA ALA A 118 -5.88 -7.96 -12.96
C ALA A 118 -4.43 -7.43 -13.02
N THR A 119 -3.60 -7.80 -12.03
CA THR A 119 -2.15 -7.63 -12.16
C THR A 119 -1.60 -8.62 -13.20
N ILE A 120 -0.65 -8.18 -13.99
CA ILE A 120 0.09 -9.07 -14.88
C ILE A 120 1.26 -9.62 -14.07
N GLY A 121 1.10 -10.85 -13.56
CA GLY A 121 2.18 -11.57 -12.87
C GLY A 121 2.86 -12.56 -13.81
N THR A 122 4.17 -12.54 -13.83
CA THR A 122 5.01 -13.62 -14.38
C THR A 122 5.80 -14.24 -13.23
N GLY A 123 6.60 -15.27 -13.49
CA GLY A 123 7.43 -15.90 -12.46
C GLY A 123 8.47 -14.96 -11.80
N ALA A 124 8.62 -13.72 -12.29
CA ALA A 124 9.61 -12.76 -11.80
C ALA A 124 9.22 -11.28 -12.03
N HIS A 125 7.93 -10.99 -12.23
CA HIS A 125 7.47 -9.62 -12.48
C HIS A 125 6.00 -9.44 -12.15
N LEU A 126 5.69 -8.36 -11.42
CA LEU A 126 4.34 -7.90 -11.11
C LEU A 126 4.13 -6.48 -11.64
N GLU A 127 3.06 -6.25 -12.39
CA GLU A 127 2.68 -4.93 -12.90
C GLU A 127 1.26 -4.57 -12.47
N PHE A 128 1.10 -3.37 -11.90
CA PHE A 128 -0.21 -2.79 -11.59
C PHE A 128 -0.76 -2.08 -12.83
N THR A 129 -1.78 -2.65 -13.44
CA THR A 129 -2.47 -2.04 -14.59
C THR A 129 -3.42 -0.91 -14.13
N PRO A 130 -3.84 0.00 -15.04
CA PRO A 130 -4.86 1.00 -14.72
C PRO A 130 -6.17 0.41 -14.19
N ASP A 131 -6.57 -0.75 -14.72
CA ASP A 131 -7.78 -1.45 -14.28
C ASP A 131 -7.60 -2.03 -12.87
N SER A 132 -6.39 -2.51 -12.53
CA SER A 132 -6.05 -2.92 -11.16
C SER A 132 -6.20 -1.75 -10.19
N TRP A 133 -5.68 -0.58 -10.55
CA TRP A 133 -5.80 0.61 -9.71
C TRP A 133 -7.25 1.04 -9.51
N GLN A 134 -8.07 1.04 -10.56
CA GLN A 134 -9.48 1.38 -10.43
C GLN A 134 -10.20 0.41 -9.49
N GLY A 135 -9.99 -0.90 -9.64
CA GLY A 135 -10.58 -1.92 -8.78
C GLY A 135 -10.16 -1.78 -7.31
N ILE A 136 -8.87 -1.49 -7.06
CA ILE A 136 -8.33 -1.24 -5.71
C ILE A 136 -9.01 -0.02 -5.09
N MET A 137 -9.13 1.08 -5.84
CA MET A 137 -9.72 2.33 -5.35
C MET A 137 -11.20 2.18 -5.03
N ASP A 138 -11.96 1.47 -5.87
CA ASP A 138 -13.38 1.25 -5.65
C ASP A 138 -13.62 0.34 -4.43
N TYR A 139 -12.82 -0.71 -4.29
CA TYR A 139 -12.84 -1.57 -3.12
C TYR A 139 -12.48 -0.81 -1.83
N SER A 140 -11.40 -0.02 -1.88
CA SER A 140 -10.96 0.78 -0.73
C SER A 140 -12.04 1.74 -0.26
N LYS A 141 -12.68 2.49 -1.15
CA LYS A 141 -13.75 3.43 -0.81
C LYS A 141 -14.93 2.76 -0.12
N SER A 142 -15.25 1.53 -0.52
CA SER A 142 -16.36 0.79 0.06
C SER A 142 -16.05 0.11 1.38
N THR A 143 -14.82 -0.36 1.56
CA THR A 143 -14.45 -1.27 2.67
C THR A 143 -13.56 -0.61 3.71
N HIS A 144 -12.71 0.34 3.30
CA HIS A 144 -11.73 1.02 4.14
C HIS A 144 -11.73 2.55 3.92
N PRO A 145 -12.89 3.24 4.07
CA PRO A 145 -13.05 4.64 3.68
C PRO A 145 -12.15 5.62 4.44
N GLU A 146 -11.71 5.24 5.64
CA GLU A 146 -10.86 6.07 6.50
C GLU A 146 -9.36 5.71 6.38
N ALA A 147 -9.03 4.65 5.64
CA ALA A 147 -7.65 4.22 5.48
C ALA A 147 -7.00 4.82 4.23
N ASN A 148 -5.72 5.15 4.34
CA ASN A 148 -4.92 5.64 3.23
C ASN A 148 -4.10 4.50 2.63
N ILE A 149 -3.65 4.66 1.39
CA ILE A 149 -2.62 3.78 0.83
C ILE A 149 -1.30 4.11 1.55
N VAL A 150 -0.76 3.10 2.23
CA VAL A 150 0.52 3.20 2.94
C VAL A 150 1.61 2.34 2.30
N GLY A 151 1.29 1.64 1.20
CA GLY A 151 2.27 0.85 0.49
C GLY A 151 1.67 -0.28 -0.32
N TRP A 152 2.49 -1.28 -0.61
CA TRP A 152 2.15 -2.43 -1.41
C TRP A 152 2.85 -3.69 -0.91
N TYR A 153 2.44 -4.85 -1.43
CA TYR A 153 3.05 -6.13 -1.13
C TYR A 153 3.09 -7.02 -2.37
N HIS A 154 4.06 -7.94 -2.43
CA HIS A 154 4.14 -8.93 -3.49
C HIS A 154 4.89 -10.17 -3.05
N SER A 155 4.81 -11.22 -3.87
CA SER A 155 5.52 -12.47 -3.64
C SER A 155 6.72 -12.63 -4.57
N HIS A 156 7.74 -13.32 -4.06
CA HIS A 156 8.88 -13.84 -4.79
C HIS A 156 8.95 -15.37 -4.62
N PRO A 157 8.16 -16.16 -5.37
CA PRO A 157 8.09 -17.61 -5.15
C PRO A 157 9.43 -18.29 -5.35
N ASN A 158 10.01 -18.81 -4.27
CA ASN A 158 11.28 -19.56 -4.22
C ASN A 158 12.55 -18.80 -4.65
N ILE A 159 12.55 -17.49 -4.64
CA ILE A 159 13.74 -16.67 -4.98
C ILE A 159 14.25 -15.80 -3.84
N GLY A 160 13.56 -15.80 -2.69
CA GLY A 160 13.95 -15.09 -1.47
C GLY A 160 13.38 -13.67 -1.37
N VAL A 161 13.76 -12.99 -0.29
CA VAL A 161 13.20 -11.69 0.11
C VAL A 161 14.19 -10.55 -0.14
N PHE A 162 13.93 -9.76 -1.17
CA PHE A 162 14.71 -8.58 -1.58
C PHE A 162 13.81 -7.66 -2.42
N MET A 163 14.30 -6.48 -2.76
CA MET A 163 13.66 -5.59 -3.74
C MET A 163 14.43 -5.69 -5.06
N SER A 164 13.79 -6.24 -6.09
CA SER A 164 14.37 -6.33 -7.44
C SER A 164 14.48 -4.96 -8.10
N GLY A 165 15.18 -4.88 -9.22
CA GLY A 165 15.25 -3.62 -9.99
C GLY A 165 13.88 -3.14 -10.48
N THR A 166 12.95 -4.05 -10.75
CA THR A 166 11.56 -3.74 -11.12
C THR A 166 10.79 -3.22 -9.92
N ASP A 167 10.92 -3.88 -8.76
CA ASP A 167 10.26 -3.45 -7.51
C ASP A 167 10.71 -2.05 -7.12
N MET A 168 12.01 -1.77 -7.25
CA MET A 168 12.56 -0.44 -6.99
C MET A 168 12.01 0.63 -7.94
N ARG A 169 11.74 0.29 -9.22
CA ARG A 169 11.06 1.21 -10.15
C ARG A 169 9.62 1.47 -9.72
N THR A 170 8.88 0.43 -9.34
CA THR A 170 7.51 0.54 -8.81
C THR A 170 7.48 1.37 -7.52
N GLN A 171 8.41 1.09 -6.60
CA GLN A 171 8.53 1.83 -5.34
C GLN A 171 8.74 3.32 -5.59
N ARG A 172 9.70 3.68 -6.43
CA ARG A 172 10.04 5.07 -6.75
C ARG A 172 8.96 5.78 -7.57
N ALA A 173 8.22 5.05 -8.40
CA ALA A 173 7.16 5.63 -9.23
C ALA A 173 5.87 5.91 -8.46
N PHE A 174 5.49 5.03 -7.52
CA PHE A 174 4.17 5.06 -6.89
C PHE A 174 4.20 5.16 -5.36
N PHE A 175 5.28 4.70 -4.71
CA PHE A 175 5.39 4.56 -3.26
C PHE A 175 6.62 5.26 -2.68
N TYR A 176 6.94 6.45 -3.21
CA TYR A 176 8.17 7.20 -2.90
C TYR A 176 8.14 7.96 -1.57
N HIS A 177 6.99 8.10 -0.93
CA HIS A 177 6.92 8.81 0.34
C HIS A 177 7.69 8.08 1.46
N PRO A 178 8.25 8.81 2.43
CA PRO A 178 9.02 8.21 3.53
C PRO A 178 8.26 7.15 4.35
N TRP A 179 6.94 7.22 4.36
CA TRP A 179 6.06 6.26 5.06
C TRP A 179 5.56 5.11 4.17
N CYS A 180 5.89 5.11 2.88
CA CYS A 180 5.45 4.02 2.02
C CYS A 180 6.20 2.73 2.31
N VAL A 181 5.44 1.67 2.55
CA VAL A 181 5.93 0.35 2.93
C VAL A 181 5.84 -0.60 1.73
N SER A 182 6.88 -1.41 1.52
CA SER A 182 6.80 -2.61 0.69
C SER A 182 6.96 -3.85 1.56
N ILE A 183 6.10 -4.84 1.36
CA ILE A 183 6.26 -6.17 1.96
C ILE A 183 6.55 -7.17 0.84
N VAL A 184 7.69 -7.84 0.93
CA VAL A 184 8.06 -8.93 0.02
C VAL A 184 7.96 -10.24 0.78
N CYS A 185 7.27 -11.21 0.21
CA CYS A 185 7.08 -12.52 0.81
C CYS A 185 7.56 -13.63 -0.15
N ASP A 186 8.36 -14.54 0.34
CA ASP A 186 8.59 -15.81 -0.35
C ASP A 186 7.71 -16.89 0.29
N PRO A 187 6.57 -17.23 -0.32
CA PRO A 187 5.63 -18.17 0.27
C PRO A 187 6.17 -19.61 0.28
N VAL A 188 7.13 -19.94 -0.60
CA VAL A 188 7.74 -21.27 -0.65
C VAL A 188 8.77 -21.46 0.47
N ARG A 189 9.61 -20.44 0.71
CA ARG A 189 10.61 -20.45 1.78
C ARG A 189 10.06 -20.00 3.12
N ARG A 190 8.83 -19.47 3.15
CA ARG A 190 8.18 -18.89 4.34
C ARG A 190 8.98 -17.73 4.93
N GLU A 191 9.52 -16.90 4.05
CA GLU A 191 10.26 -15.70 4.41
C GLU A 191 9.43 -14.45 4.14
N ILE A 192 9.58 -13.42 4.98
CA ILE A 192 8.95 -12.12 4.81
C ILE A 192 9.94 -11.02 5.11
N GLY A 193 9.90 -9.94 4.33
CA GLY A 193 10.67 -8.73 4.55
C GLY A 193 9.83 -7.49 4.42
N CYS A 194 10.16 -6.50 5.22
CA CYS A 194 9.51 -5.19 5.21
C CYS A 194 10.54 -4.13 4.82
N PHE A 195 10.15 -3.24 3.92
CA PHE A 195 10.99 -2.17 3.38
C PHE A 195 10.24 -0.85 3.46
N LEU A 196 10.94 0.26 3.74
CA LEU A 196 10.34 1.56 4.00
C LEU A 196 10.98 2.65 3.14
N GLY A 197 10.12 3.54 2.62
CA GLY A 197 10.50 4.74 1.87
C GLY A 197 11.00 4.47 0.46
N GLU A 198 11.36 5.52 -0.25
CA GLU A 198 11.78 5.49 -1.66
C GLU A 198 12.97 4.56 -1.90
N GLU A 199 13.93 4.55 -0.99
CA GLU A 199 15.13 3.71 -1.09
C GLU A 199 14.91 2.27 -0.59
N ALA A 200 13.67 1.90 -0.24
CA ALA A 200 13.28 0.58 0.25
C ALA A 200 14.22 0.07 1.35
N LYS A 201 14.47 0.90 2.36
CA LYS A 201 15.31 0.51 3.50
C LYS A 201 14.67 -0.64 4.26
N ARG A 202 15.38 -1.75 4.42
CA ARG A 202 14.88 -2.89 5.17
C ARG A 202 14.67 -2.52 6.64
N VAL A 203 13.47 -2.79 7.16
CA VAL A 203 13.06 -2.49 8.53
C VAL A 203 12.38 -3.69 9.16
N GLN A 204 12.20 -3.65 10.48
CA GLN A 204 11.37 -4.63 11.18
C GLN A 204 9.92 -4.15 11.21
N ALA A 205 8.98 -5.07 10.95
CA ALA A 205 7.56 -4.85 11.23
C ALA A 205 7.17 -5.62 12.49
N VAL A 206 6.37 -4.99 13.34
CA VAL A 206 5.84 -5.58 14.57
C VAL A 206 4.34 -5.77 14.41
N LYS A 207 3.85 -6.93 14.85
CA LYS A 207 2.42 -7.20 14.92
C LYS A 207 1.78 -6.30 15.97
N SER A 208 0.67 -5.69 15.59
CA SER A 208 -0.18 -4.92 16.50
C SER A 208 -1.60 -5.50 16.50
N GLU A 209 -2.29 -5.33 17.59
CA GLU A 209 -3.69 -5.77 17.74
C GLU A 209 -4.59 -4.53 17.78
N PRO A 210 -5.77 -4.57 17.15
CA PRO A 210 -6.73 -3.49 17.29
C PRO A 210 -7.23 -3.42 18.73
N ILE A 211 -7.44 -2.21 19.24
CA ILE A 211 -8.19 -2.05 20.48
C ILE A 211 -9.64 -2.44 20.18
N LEU A 212 -10.09 -3.53 20.79
CA LEU A 212 -11.51 -3.83 20.88
C LEU A 212 -12.12 -2.79 21.83
N LEU A 213 -12.70 -1.75 21.28
CA LEU A 213 -13.61 -0.89 22.05
C LEU A 213 -14.78 -1.80 22.45
N MET A 214 -14.76 -2.27 23.70
CA MET A 214 -15.95 -2.87 24.29
C MET A 214 -17.00 -1.77 24.33
N LYS A 215 -18.06 -1.93 23.54
CA LYS A 215 -19.26 -1.10 23.61
C LYS A 215 -20.05 -1.43 24.85
#